data_c34573befef311d0247a2da16805c353
#
_entry.id   c34573befef311d0247a2da16805c353
#
_cell.length_a   1.000
_cell.length_b   1.000
_cell.length_c   1.000
_cell.angle_alpha   90.00
_cell.angle_beta   90.00
_cell.angle_gamma   90.00
#
_symmetry.space_group_name_H-M   'P 1'
#
loop_
_entity.id
_entity.type
_entity.pdbx_description
1 polymer ?
#
loop_
_entity_poly.entity_id
_entity_poly.type
_entity_poly.pdbx_seq_one_letter_code
_entity_poly.pdbx_strand_id
1 'polypeptide(L)'
;MNARTCEGGAADVGHTADGPALRTGRRPDPRIARLVAEALGGARDVLNVGAGAGSRRRPARAVRPVAPSGSAPARRPVLLPRTVDAVAEDLPFPDGEFDGAMSLFSVHHWNDPAAGLREVRRVTRGPVVVLTRAPERVRDFWLYGYAPEVLDIEARRHPPVRALTAALGGTVTVRTVPVPLDCTDGFDEAYYGRPEMLLEPAARQASSAWSFVDDGVRERFDRALRGDLASGAWDRRFGHLRTRPAYEGSLVVVRATP
;
A
#
# COMPACT_ATOMS: atom_id res chain seq x y z
N MET A 1 -1.61 16.13 25.56
CA MET A 1 -1.48 14.67 25.68
C MET A 1 -2.76 14.04 25.14
N ASN A 2 -2.85 13.87 23.83
CA ASN A 2 -4.01 13.29 23.15
C ASN A 2 -3.54 12.05 22.38
N ALA A 3 -3.67 10.90 23.03
CA ALA A 3 -3.59 9.61 22.36
C ALA A 3 -4.82 9.50 21.44
N ARG A 4 -4.62 9.60 20.13
CA ARG A 4 -5.67 9.31 19.15
C ARG A 4 -5.91 7.82 19.16
N THR A 5 -7.10 7.43 19.59
CA THR A 5 -7.56 6.04 19.60
C THR A 5 -7.58 5.48 18.19
N CYS A 6 -6.95 4.30 18.00
CA CYS A 6 -6.97 3.54 16.76
C CYS A 6 -8.32 2.83 16.58
N GLU A 7 -9.40 3.57 16.36
CA GLU A 7 -10.63 3.01 15.81
C GLU A 7 -10.59 3.25 14.31
N GLY A 8 -10.47 2.14 13.55
CA GLY A 8 -10.41 2.17 12.10
C GLY A 8 -11.73 2.62 11.50
N GLY A 9 -11.74 3.79 10.96
CA GLY A 9 -12.82 4.36 10.18
C GLY A 9 -12.26 5.37 9.19
N ALA A 10 -13.02 5.75 8.17
CA ALA A 10 -12.67 6.71 7.11
C ALA A 10 -12.19 8.10 7.60
N ALA A 11 -12.06 8.28 8.90
CA ALA A 11 -11.50 9.45 9.56
C ALA A 11 -9.97 9.37 9.74
N ASP A 12 -9.24 8.65 8.88
CA ASP A 12 -7.77 8.73 8.86
C ASP A 12 -7.33 10.07 8.26
N VAL A 13 -7.54 11.13 9.06
CA VAL A 13 -7.24 12.53 8.74
C VAL A 13 -5.75 12.77 8.44
N GLY A 14 -4.85 11.81 8.71
CA GLY A 14 -3.43 11.90 8.38
C GLY A 14 -3.16 12.02 6.88
N HIS A 15 -4.02 11.46 6.03
CA HIS A 15 -3.86 11.50 4.58
C HIS A 15 -4.03 12.90 3.96
N THR A 16 -4.77 13.78 4.60
CA THR A 16 -4.99 15.15 4.10
C THR A 16 -3.87 16.12 4.51
N ALA A 17 -3.24 15.89 5.67
CA ALA A 17 -2.14 16.73 6.17
C ALA A 17 -0.80 16.43 5.49
N ASP A 18 -0.55 15.17 5.09
CA ASP A 18 0.73 14.71 4.54
C ASP A 18 0.77 14.65 3.00
N GLY A 19 -0.22 15.19 2.33
CA GLY A 19 -0.42 15.06 0.88
C GLY A 19 0.79 15.39 -0.03
N PRO A 20 1.64 16.41 0.23
CA PRO A 20 2.81 16.69 -0.60
C PRO A 20 3.99 15.73 -0.37
N ALA A 21 4.27 15.35 0.87
CA ALA A 21 5.39 14.49 1.23
C ALA A 21 5.14 13.03 0.82
N LEU A 22 3.91 12.53 0.99
CA LEU A 22 3.50 11.21 0.51
C LEU A 22 3.67 11.09 -1.01
N ARG A 23 3.44 12.18 -1.76
CA ARG A 23 3.61 12.20 -3.23
C ARG A 23 5.05 12.16 -3.69
N THR A 24 5.99 12.74 -2.93
CA THR A 24 7.42 12.70 -3.28
C THR A 24 8.05 11.34 -3.01
N GLY A 25 7.62 10.63 -1.95
CA GLY A 25 8.13 9.33 -1.58
C GLY A 25 7.49 8.15 -2.32
N ARG A 26 6.22 8.28 -2.75
CA ARG A 26 5.48 7.18 -3.39
C ARG A 26 5.54 7.28 -4.91
N ARG A 27 6.51 6.55 -5.49
CA ARG A 27 6.68 6.40 -6.95
C ARG A 27 6.52 4.93 -7.30
N PRO A 28 5.45 4.52 -7.99
CA PRO A 28 5.26 3.12 -8.34
C PRO A 28 6.49 2.52 -9.03
N ASP A 29 7.04 1.46 -8.45
CA ASP A 29 8.13 0.72 -9.08
C ASP A 29 7.63 0.04 -10.36
N PRO A 30 8.31 0.18 -11.50
CA PRO A 30 7.84 -0.35 -12.78
C PRO A 30 7.76 -1.88 -12.79
N ARG A 31 8.56 -2.58 -11.98
CA ARG A 31 8.56 -4.05 -11.86
C ARG A 31 7.32 -4.51 -11.10
N ILE A 32 7.01 -3.87 -9.96
CA ILE A 32 5.78 -4.14 -9.19
C ILE A 32 4.56 -3.79 -10.04
N ALA A 33 4.60 -2.64 -10.72
CA ALA A 33 3.53 -2.24 -11.61
C ALA A 33 3.31 -3.20 -12.79
N ARG A 34 4.35 -3.89 -13.25
CA ARG A 34 4.24 -4.94 -14.28
C ARG A 34 3.52 -6.16 -13.74
N LEU A 35 3.85 -6.63 -12.53
CA LEU A 35 3.16 -7.75 -11.88
C LEU A 35 1.66 -7.51 -11.73
N VAL A 36 1.27 -6.29 -11.33
CA VAL A 36 -0.15 -5.90 -11.29
C VAL A 36 -0.79 -5.95 -12.68
N ALA A 37 -0.07 -5.48 -13.70
CA ALA A 37 -0.58 -5.51 -15.08
C ALA A 37 -0.75 -6.93 -15.62
N GLU A 38 0.18 -7.81 -15.31
CA GLU A 38 0.10 -9.23 -15.66
C GLU A 38 -1.08 -9.90 -14.94
N ALA A 39 -1.30 -9.58 -13.66
CA ALA A 39 -2.44 -10.08 -12.90
C ALA A 39 -3.80 -9.62 -13.48
N LEU A 40 -3.87 -8.41 -14.04
CA LEU A 40 -5.06 -7.89 -14.74
C LEU A 40 -5.28 -8.55 -16.11
N GLY A 41 -4.25 -9.21 -16.67
CA GLY A 41 -4.35 -9.91 -17.95
C GLY A 41 -4.80 -9.02 -19.11
N GLY A 42 -5.82 -9.44 -19.87
CA GLY A 42 -6.35 -8.73 -21.04
C GLY A 42 -7.36 -7.61 -20.75
N ALA A 43 -7.65 -7.28 -19.48
CA ALA A 43 -8.62 -6.25 -19.13
C ALA A 43 -8.24 -4.89 -19.74
N ARG A 44 -9.21 -4.23 -20.41
CA ARG A 44 -9.01 -2.94 -21.11
C ARG A 44 -9.64 -1.76 -20.39
N ASP A 45 -10.83 -1.97 -19.81
CA ASP A 45 -11.51 -0.97 -18.96
C ASP A 45 -11.38 -1.40 -17.50
N VAL A 46 -10.57 -0.69 -16.75
CA VAL A 46 -10.13 -1.08 -15.40
C VAL A 46 -10.56 -0.02 -14.38
N LEU A 47 -11.32 -0.46 -13.37
CA LEU A 47 -11.62 0.34 -12.20
C LEU A 47 -10.41 0.37 -11.26
N ASN A 48 -10.02 1.55 -10.77
CA ASN A 48 -8.99 1.69 -9.73
C ASN A 48 -9.59 2.30 -8.46
N VAL A 49 -9.85 1.47 -7.46
CA VAL A 49 -10.49 1.88 -6.20
C VAL A 49 -9.44 2.29 -5.19
N GLY A 50 -9.61 3.50 -4.63
CA GLY A 50 -8.63 4.12 -3.74
C GLY A 50 -7.43 4.68 -4.49
N ALA A 51 -7.66 5.22 -5.68
CA ALA A 51 -6.63 5.69 -6.61
C ALA A 51 -5.73 6.82 -6.07
N GLY A 52 -6.11 7.47 -4.97
CA GLY A 52 -5.37 8.59 -4.39
C GLY A 52 -4.94 9.63 -5.43
N ALA A 53 -3.73 10.19 -5.24
CA ALA A 53 -3.13 11.17 -6.16
C ALA A 53 -2.49 10.56 -7.42
N GLY A 54 -2.40 9.22 -7.52
CA GLY A 54 -1.35 8.58 -8.33
C GLY A 54 -1.74 7.63 -9.44
N SER A 55 -2.98 7.61 -9.95
CA SER A 55 -3.33 6.77 -11.12
C SER A 55 -2.65 7.27 -12.39
N ARG A 56 -1.44 6.78 -12.66
CA ARG A 56 -0.78 7.03 -13.95
C ARG A 56 -1.46 6.22 -15.05
N ARG A 57 -1.83 6.89 -16.15
CA ARG A 57 -2.27 6.26 -17.40
C ARG A 57 -1.24 5.22 -17.85
N ARG A 58 -1.71 4.02 -18.18
CA ARG A 58 -0.99 3.12 -19.08
C ARG A 58 -1.63 3.27 -20.46
N PRO A 59 -0.86 3.49 -21.55
CA PRO A 59 -1.41 3.79 -22.87
C PRO A 59 -2.33 2.69 -23.45
N ALA A 60 -2.28 1.48 -22.90
CA ALA A 60 -3.04 0.34 -23.39
C ALA A 60 -4.34 0.05 -22.63
N ARG A 61 -4.70 0.81 -21.58
CA ARG A 61 -5.87 0.56 -20.73
C ARG A 61 -6.58 1.85 -20.36
N ALA A 62 -7.90 1.87 -20.46
CA ALA A 62 -8.71 2.89 -19.81
C ALA A 62 -8.72 2.60 -18.31
N VAL A 63 -8.37 3.57 -17.49
CA VAL A 63 -8.40 3.44 -16.02
C VAL A 63 -9.36 4.49 -15.46
N ARG A 64 -10.42 4.03 -14.79
CA ARG A 64 -11.38 4.90 -14.10
C ARG A 64 -11.05 4.92 -12.60
N PRO A 65 -10.53 6.05 -12.10
CA PRO A 65 -10.17 6.19 -10.69
C PRO A 65 -11.39 6.50 -9.83
N VAL A 66 -11.48 5.87 -8.66
CA VAL A 66 -12.46 6.15 -7.62
C VAL A 66 -11.75 6.44 -6.31
N ALA A 67 -12.18 7.49 -5.61
CA ALA A 67 -11.73 7.80 -4.27
C ALA A 67 -12.72 8.77 -3.62
N PRO A 68 -12.89 8.76 -2.28
CA PRO A 68 -13.68 9.76 -1.58
C PRO A 68 -13.12 11.19 -1.80
N SER A 69 -13.99 12.18 -1.94
CA SER A 69 -13.64 13.56 -2.29
C SER A 69 -12.61 14.19 -1.34
N GLY A 70 -12.61 13.83 -0.08
CA GLY A 70 -11.62 14.28 0.91
C GLY A 70 -10.21 13.71 0.73
N SER A 71 -10.04 12.63 -0.03
CA SER A 71 -8.75 11.95 -0.23
C SER A 71 -8.06 12.32 -1.55
N ALA A 72 -8.77 12.98 -2.47
CA ALA A 72 -8.19 13.43 -3.73
C ALA A 72 -7.42 14.75 -3.52
N PRO A 73 -6.19 14.90 -4.08
CA PRO A 73 -5.46 16.15 -3.97
C PRO A 73 -6.19 17.29 -4.69
N ALA A 74 -6.21 18.48 -4.09
CA ALA A 74 -6.87 19.67 -4.59
C ALA A 74 -6.40 20.12 -5.99
N ARG A 75 -5.24 19.63 -6.46
CA ARG A 75 -4.72 19.89 -7.81
C ARG A 75 -4.23 18.59 -8.43
N ARG A 76 -5.05 17.98 -9.25
CA ARG A 76 -4.63 16.90 -10.16
C ARG A 76 -4.08 17.47 -11.47
N PRO A 77 -3.03 16.86 -12.05
CA PRO A 77 -2.63 17.20 -13.42
C PRO A 77 -3.81 17.04 -14.39
N VAL A 78 -4.04 18.03 -15.23
CA VAL A 78 -5.17 18.10 -16.20
C VAL A 78 -5.27 16.90 -17.13
N LEU A 79 -4.17 16.18 -17.31
CA LEU A 79 -4.07 14.99 -18.19
C LEU A 79 -4.54 13.68 -17.55
N LEU A 80 -4.93 13.68 -16.27
CA LEU A 80 -5.43 12.47 -15.61
C LEU A 80 -6.96 12.39 -15.68
N PRO A 81 -7.55 11.19 -15.83
CA PRO A 81 -9.00 11.00 -15.80
C PRO A 81 -9.59 11.58 -14.52
N ARG A 82 -10.79 12.17 -14.60
CA ARG A 82 -11.52 12.62 -13.42
C ARG A 82 -11.74 11.47 -12.46
N THR A 83 -11.46 11.69 -11.18
CA THR A 83 -11.80 10.71 -10.13
C THR A 83 -13.30 10.78 -9.90
N VAL A 84 -13.93 9.62 -9.85
CA VAL A 84 -15.32 9.50 -9.39
C VAL A 84 -15.28 9.59 -7.86
N ASP A 85 -16.11 10.45 -7.29
CA ASP A 85 -16.27 10.59 -5.86
C ASP A 85 -17.18 9.49 -5.33
N ALA A 86 -16.61 8.49 -4.70
CA ALA A 86 -17.35 7.39 -4.08
C ALA A 86 -16.44 6.65 -3.09
N VAL A 87 -17.06 5.95 -2.13
CA VAL A 87 -16.41 5.00 -1.25
C VAL A 87 -16.40 3.60 -1.92
N ALA A 88 -15.50 2.74 -1.45
CA ALA A 88 -15.38 1.40 -2.03
C ALA A 88 -16.62 0.52 -1.78
N GLU A 89 -17.31 0.79 -0.69
CA GLU A 89 -18.49 0.08 -0.20
C GLU A 89 -19.78 0.42 -0.95
N ASP A 90 -19.77 1.53 -1.74
CA ASP A 90 -20.93 2.01 -2.51
C ASP A 90 -20.44 2.62 -3.83
N LEU A 91 -20.28 1.76 -4.84
CA LEU A 91 -19.75 2.16 -6.15
C LEU A 91 -20.90 2.52 -7.10
N PRO A 92 -20.92 3.73 -7.67
CA PRO A 92 -22.02 4.22 -8.51
C PRO A 92 -21.94 3.66 -9.96
N PHE A 93 -21.77 2.35 -10.07
CA PHE A 93 -21.66 1.65 -11.35
C PHE A 93 -22.58 0.43 -11.39
N PRO A 94 -23.11 0.07 -12.57
CA PRO A 94 -23.88 -1.15 -12.73
C PRO A 94 -23.00 -2.41 -12.59
N ASP A 95 -23.68 -3.55 -12.39
CA ASP A 95 -23.04 -4.85 -12.30
C ASP A 95 -22.22 -5.16 -13.56
N GLY A 96 -21.00 -5.65 -13.37
CA GLY A 96 -20.12 -6.10 -14.46
C GLY A 96 -19.71 -5.00 -15.46
N GLU A 97 -19.75 -3.72 -15.09
CA GLU A 97 -19.36 -2.63 -15.99
C GLU A 97 -17.91 -2.76 -16.47
N PHE A 98 -16.99 -3.17 -15.57
CA PHE A 98 -15.56 -3.16 -15.86
C PHE A 98 -15.02 -4.53 -16.27
N ASP A 99 -14.01 -4.52 -17.17
CA ASP A 99 -13.27 -5.72 -17.57
C ASP A 99 -12.34 -6.23 -16.45
N GLY A 100 -11.93 -5.35 -15.57
CA GLY A 100 -11.08 -5.65 -14.42
C GLY A 100 -11.12 -4.54 -13.40
N ALA A 101 -10.67 -4.85 -12.19
CA ALA A 101 -10.50 -3.85 -11.14
C ALA A 101 -9.18 -4.03 -10.40
N MET A 102 -8.68 -2.94 -9.81
CA MET A 102 -7.52 -2.97 -8.95
C MET A 102 -7.67 -2.04 -7.74
N SER A 103 -7.04 -2.44 -6.65
CA SER A 103 -6.81 -1.62 -5.46
C SER A 103 -5.35 -1.76 -5.03
N LEU A 104 -4.62 -0.65 -4.98
CA LEU A 104 -3.18 -0.65 -4.73
C LEU A 104 -2.87 0.14 -3.47
N PHE A 105 -2.42 -0.54 -2.42
CA PHE A 105 -2.12 0.06 -1.11
C PHE A 105 -3.28 0.92 -0.55
N SER A 106 -4.53 0.48 -0.75
CA SER A 106 -5.70 1.28 -0.40
C SER A 106 -6.72 0.53 0.48
N VAL A 107 -6.84 -0.78 0.36
CA VAL A 107 -7.86 -1.57 1.03
C VAL A 107 -7.89 -1.39 2.56
N HIS A 108 -6.76 -1.07 3.18
CA HIS A 108 -6.62 -0.81 4.61
C HIS A 108 -7.16 0.57 5.06
N HIS A 109 -7.60 1.40 4.13
CA HIS A 109 -8.25 2.69 4.39
C HIS A 109 -9.77 2.64 4.27
N TRP A 110 -10.34 1.49 3.84
CA TRP A 110 -11.78 1.34 3.69
C TRP A 110 -12.44 1.08 5.05
N ASN A 111 -13.69 1.54 5.23
CA ASN A 111 -14.41 1.33 6.48
C ASN A 111 -14.76 -0.15 6.69
N ASP A 112 -15.23 -0.80 5.63
CA ASP A 112 -15.49 -2.24 5.58
C ASP A 112 -14.83 -2.84 4.33
N PRO A 113 -13.57 -3.32 4.46
CA PRO A 113 -12.87 -3.95 3.35
C PRO A 113 -13.62 -5.11 2.70
N ALA A 114 -14.41 -5.86 3.48
CA ALA A 114 -15.16 -7.00 2.94
C ALA A 114 -16.35 -6.52 2.11
N ALA A 115 -17.10 -5.51 2.57
CA ALA A 115 -18.17 -4.91 1.79
C ALA A 115 -17.62 -4.25 0.53
N GLY A 116 -16.54 -3.47 0.64
CA GLY A 116 -15.91 -2.82 -0.50
C GLY A 116 -15.44 -3.81 -1.56
N LEU A 117 -14.83 -4.95 -1.15
CA LEU A 117 -14.40 -5.97 -2.11
C LEU A 117 -15.57 -6.68 -2.78
N ARG A 118 -16.70 -6.90 -2.08
CA ARG A 118 -17.92 -7.41 -2.71
C ARG A 118 -18.48 -6.44 -3.76
N GLU A 119 -18.46 -5.13 -3.46
CA GLU A 119 -18.85 -4.08 -4.40
C GLU A 119 -17.92 -4.04 -5.62
N VAL A 120 -16.61 -4.06 -5.39
CA VAL A 120 -15.63 -4.15 -6.49
C VAL A 120 -15.88 -5.39 -7.34
N ARG A 121 -16.21 -6.53 -6.73
CA ARG A 121 -16.56 -7.76 -7.47
C ARG A 121 -17.87 -7.61 -8.23
N ARG A 122 -18.89 -6.98 -7.66
CA ARG A 122 -20.18 -6.75 -8.31
C ARG A 122 -20.03 -5.96 -9.62
N VAL A 123 -19.29 -4.88 -9.60
CA VAL A 123 -19.12 -4.00 -10.78
C VAL A 123 -18.08 -4.51 -11.79
N THR A 124 -17.41 -5.66 -11.50
CA THR A 124 -16.31 -6.18 -12.34
C THR A 124 -16.63 -7.58 -12.85
N ARG A 125 -16.65 -7.78 -14.18
CA ARG A 125 -16.85 -9.10 -14.82
C ARG A 125 -15.59 -9.92 -14.99
N GLY A 126 -14.41 -9.33 -14.84
CA GLY A 126 -13.09 -9.95 -15.03
C GLY A 126 -12.26 -10.02 -13.75
N PRO A 127 -10.92 -10.00 -13.84
CA PRO A 127 -10.05 -10.10 -12.68
C PRO A 127 -10.15 -8.88 -11.77
N VAL A 128 -10.14 -9.15 -10.44
CA VAL A 128 -9.92 -8.14 -9.40
C VAL A 128 -8.53 -8.38 -8.82
N VAL A 129 -7.71 -7.33 -8.76
CA VAL A 129 -6.32 -7.39 -8.30
C VAL A 129 -6.13 -6.44 -7.12
N VAL A 130 -5.71 -6.98 -5.98
CA VAL A 130 -5.40 -6.19 -4.78
C VAL A 130 -3.91 -6.33 -4.47
N LEU A 131 -3.19 -5.21 -4.45
CA LEU A 131 -1.82 -5.13 -3.96
C LEU A 131 -1.86 -4.57 -2.55
N THR A 132 -1.44 -5.39 -1.57
CA THR A 132 -1.51 -5.04 -0.15
C THR A 132 -0.41 -5.73 0.65
N ARG A 133 -0.39 -5.53 1.96
CA ARG A 133 0.48 -6.27 2.86
C ARG A 133 -0.27 -7.43 3.51
N ALA A 134 0.42 -8.53 3.73
CA ALA A 134 -0.02 -9.64 4.56
C ALA A 134 0.32 -9.31 6.03
N PRO A 135 -0.66 -8.97 6.88
CA PRO A 135 -0.39 -8.49 8.25
C PRO A 135 0.37 -9.51 9.10
N GLU A 136 0.18 -10.79 8.83
CA GLU A 136 0.88 -11.90 9.50
C GLU A 136 2.39 -11.91 9.26
N ARG A 137 2.88 -11.26 8.19
CA ARG A 137 4.31 -11.20 7.81
C ARG A 137 4.96 -9.85 8.05
N VAL A 138 4.20 -8.83 8.43
CA VAL A 138 4.72 -7.45 8.61
C VAL A 138 5.81 -7.41 9.67
N ARG A 139 5.67 -8.20 10.76
CA ARG A 139 6.61 -8.24 11.87
C ARG A 139 7.89 -9.01 11.58
N ASP A 140 7.97 -9.73 10.46
CA ASP A 140 9.19 -10.46 10.06
C ASP A 140 10.27 -9.51 9.51
N PHE A 141 9.90 -8.26 9.23
CA PHE A 141 10.82 -7.27 8.71
C PHE A 141 11.77 -6.77 9.81
N TRP A 142 13.06 -6.61 9.49
CA TRP A 142 14.09 -6.20 10.46
C TRP A 142 13.77 -4.92 11.24
N LEU A 143 12.98 -4.02 10.65
CA LEU A 143 12.52 -2.78 11.29
C LEU A 143 11.76 -3.05 12.60
N TYR A 144 11.14 -4.22 12.76
CA TYR A 144 10.44 -4.61 13.99
C TYR A 144 11.38 -4.59 15.23
N GLY A 145 12.65 -4.89 15.04
CA GLY A 145 13.65 -4.82 16.11
C GLY A 145 14.00 -3.38 16.57
N TYR A 146 13.61 -2.37 15.80
CA TYR A 146 13.93 -0.96 16.06
C TYR A 146 12.69 -0.11 16.36
N ALA A 147 11.59 -0.40 15.70
CA ALA A 147 10.32 0.33 15.84
C ALA A 147 9.13 -0.64 15.78
N PRO A 148 8.97 -1.52 16.78
CA PRO A 148 7.88 -2.50 16.81
C PRO A 148 6.51 -1.83 16.75
N GLU A 149 6.34 -0.66 17.37
CA GLU A 149 5.10 0.08 17.41
C GLU A 149 4.60 0.44 15.99
N VAL A 150 5.51 0.82 15.10
CA VAL A 150 5.19 1.15 13.70
C VAL A 150 4.65 -0.07 12.96
N LEU A 151 5.34 -1.21 13.08
CA LEU A 151 4.93 -2.43 12.38
C LEU A 151 3.71 -3.10 13.02
N ASP A 152 3.49 -2.90 14.31
CA ASP A 152 2.25 -3.30 14.99
C ASP A 152 1.04 -2.50 14.49
N ILE A 153 1.21 -1.19 14.28
CA ILE A 153 0.19 -0.34 13.66
C ILE A 153 -0.09 -0.82 12.24
N GLU A 154 0.96 -1.03 11.45
CA GLU A 154 0.85 -1.50 10.07
C GLU A 154 0.10 -2.85 10.01
N ALA A 155 0.48 -3.82 10.86
CA ALA A 155 -0.17 -5.12 10.91
C ALA A 155 -1.65 -5.05 11.32
N ARG A 156 -2.01 -4.18 12.27
CA ARG A 156 -3.41 -4.02 12.71
C ARG A 156 -4.30 -3.35 11.67
N ARG A 157 -3.75 -2.43 10.86
CA ARG A 157 -4.51 -1.68 9.85
C ARG A 157 -4.82 -2.50 8.61
N HIS A 158 -4.00 -3.50 8.28
CA HIS A 158 -4.24 -4.33 7.10
C HIS A 158 -5.19 -5.48 7.42
N PRO A 159 -6.23 -5.69 6.59
CA PRO A 159 -7.11 -6.84 6.75
C PRO A 159 -6.33 -8.15 6.48
N PRO A 160 -6.62 -9.23 7.22
CA PRO A 160 -6.02 -10.54 6.97
C PRO A 160 -6.25 -11.00 5.52
N VAL A 161 -5.23 -11.56 4.88
CA VAL A 161 -5.32 -12.01 3.47
C VAL A 161 -6.50 -12.97 3.26
N ARG A 162 -6.76 -13.87 4.23
CA ARG A 162 -7.91 -14.78 4.19
C ARG A 162 -9.27 -14.06 4.11
N ALA A 163 -9.41 -12.89 4.76
CA ALA A 163 -10.64 -12.11 4.71
C ALA A 163 -10.83 -11.47 3.32
N LEU A 164 -9.74 -10.99 2.71
CA LEU A 164 -9.76 -10.47 1.34
C LEU A 164 -10.15 -11.55 0.34
N THR A 165 -9.57 -12.74 0.45
CA THR A 165 -9.87 -13.86 -0.45
C THR A 165 -11.31 -14.33 -0.32
N ALA A 166 -11.83 -14.40 0.90
CA ALA A 166 -13.22 -14.77 1.16
C ALA A 166 -14.23 -13.74 0.59
N ALA A 167 -13.92 -12.44 0.73
CA ALA A 167 -14.79 -11.37 0.24
C ALA A 167 -14.83 -11.30 -1.30
N LEU A 168 -13.71 -11.57 -1.96
CA LEU A 168 -13.61 -11.55 -3.42
C LEU A 168 -14.32 -12.73 -4.09
N GLY A 169 -14.34 -13.89 -3.46
CA GLY A 169 -14.93 -15.11 -4.03
C GLY A 169 -14.26 -15.58 -5.32
N GLY A 170 -14.86 -16.57 -5.98
CA GLY A 170 -14.33 -17.12 -7.22
C GLY A 170 -13.01 -17.86 -7.07
N THR A 171 -12.22 -17.91 -8.14
CA THR A 171 -10.88 -18.51 -8.11
C THR A 171 -9.86 -17.45 -7.67
N VAL A 172 -9.30 -17.63 -6.45
CA VAL A 172 -8.36 -16.66 -5.87
C VAL A 172 -6.95 -17.23 -5.80
N THR A 173 -5.97 -16.43 -6.20
CA THR A 173 -4.54 -16.70 -6.04
C THR A 173 -3.90 -15.59 -5.24
N VAL A 174 -2.98 -15.96 -4.34
CA VAL A 174 -2.16 -15.03 -3.56
C VAL A 174 -0.69 -15.28 -3.88
N ARG A 175 0.03 -14.23 -4.25
CA ARG A 175 1.45 -14.32 -4.57
C ARG A 175 2.23 -13.26 -3.82
N THR A 176 3.34 -13.63 -3.20
CA THR A 176 4.30 -12.67 -2.65
C THR A 176 4.92 -11.87 -3.79
N VAL A 177 5.07 -10.57 -3.57
CA VAL A 177 5.68 -9.67 -4.53
C VAL A 177 7.13 -9.45 -4.14
N PRO A 178 8.11 -9.86 -4.96
CA PRO A 178 9.51 -9.57 -4.70
C PRO A 178 9.76 -8.06 -4.83
N VAL A 179 10.23 -7.46 -3.74
CA VAL A 179 10.60 -6.04 -3.68
C VAL A 179 12.06 -5.92 -4.12
N PRO A 180 12.38 -5.21 -5.21
CA PRO A 180 13.75 -5.09 -5.68
C PRO A 180 14.62 -4.26 -4.74
N LEU A 181 15.94 -4.51 -4.69
CA LEU A 181 16.88 -3.78 -3.82
C LEU A 181 16.89 -2.27 -4.11
N ASP A 182 16.76 -1.87 -5.36
CA ASP A 182 16.70 -0.50 -5.84
C ASP A 182 15.24 -0.03 -6.06
N CYS A 183 14.28 -0.58 -5.30
CA CYS A 183 12.87 -0.22 -5.42
C CYS A 183 12.68 1.30 -5.34
N THR A 184 11.91 1.83 -6.29
CA THR A 184 11.64 3.28 -6.40
C THR A 184 10.40 3.73 -5.64
N ASP A 185 9.56 2.80 -5.18
CA ASP A 185 8.39 3.13 -4.34
C ASP A 185 8.79 3.21 -2.87
N GLY A 186 8.38 4.26 -2.17
CA GLY A 186 8.84 4.59 -0.83
C GLY A 186 7.98 3.99 0.28
N PHE A 187 7.89 2.68 0.39
CA PHE A 187 7.31 2.00 1.56
C PHE A 187 8.43 1.30 2.37
N ASP A 188 8.21 1.02 3.64
CA ASP A 188 9.29 0.59 4.56
C ASP A 188 10.12 -0.58 4.03
N GLU A 189 9.47 -1.65 3.53
CA GLU A 189 10.18 -2.81 2.99
C GLU A 189 10.96 -2.53 1.69
N ALA A 190 10.71 -1.41 1.01
CA ALA A 190 11.52 -0.99 -0.13
C ALA A 190 12.96 -0.65 0.26
N TYR A 191 13.18 -0.42 1.54
CA TYR A 191 14.50 -0.09 2.10
C TYR A 191 15.15 -1.28 2.83
N TYR A 192 14.74 -2.51 2.55
CA TYR A 192 15.18 -3.69 3.26
C TYR A 192 16.71 -3.87 3.33
N GLY A 193 17.43 -3.52 2.28
CA GLY A 193 18.90 -3.57 2.19
C GLY A 193 19.58 -2.19 2.28
N ARG A 194 18.81 -1.14 2.54
CA ARG A 194 19.26 0.26 2.60
C ARG A 194 18.73 0.95 3.86
N PRO A 195 19.10 0.46 5.06
CA PRO A 195 18.54 0.93 6.33
C PRO A 195 18.75 2.43 6.55
N GLU A 196 19.82 3.02 6.01
CA GLU A 196 20.13 4.45 6.10
C GLU A 196 18.99 5.33 5.57
N MET A 197 18.26 4.85 4.57
CA MET A 197 17.13 5.58 3.98
C MET A 197 16.01 5.82 4.99
N LEU A 198 15.79 4.92 5.94
CA LEU A 198 14.76 5.09 6.98
C LEU A 198 15.18 6.10 8.07
N LEU A 199 16.43 6.54 8.12
CA LEU A 199 16.84 7.68 8.94
C LEU A 199 16.38 9.02 8.36
N GLU A 200 16.06 9.07 7.07
CA GLU A 200 15.54 10.26 6.43
C GLU A 200 14.03 10.42 6.74
N PRO A 201 13.60 11.55 7.33
CA PRO A 201 12.18 11.78 7.66
C PRO A 201 11.25 11.63 6.45
N ALA A 202 11.68 12.06 5.26
CA ALA A 202 10.88 11.96 4.03
C ALA A 202 10.58 10.51 3.62
N ALA A 203 11.50 9.57 3.87
CA ALA A 203 11.28 8.15 3.61
C ALA A 203 10.23 7.56 4.55
N ARG A 204 10.28 7.92 5.84
CA ARG A 204 9.27 7.50 6.83
C ARG A 204 7.88 8.08 6.56
N GLN A 205 7.78 9.33 6.10
CA GLN A 205 6.52 9.98 5.75
C GLN A 205 5.79 9.29 4.58
N ALA A 206 6.48 8.50 3.78
CA ALA A 206 5.87 7.71 2.72
C ALA A 206 5.08 6.48 3.23
N SER A 207 5.26 6.09 4.50
CA SER A 207 4.48 5.06 5.19
C SER A 207 3.64 5.70 6.29
N SER A 208 2.32 5.62 6.16
CA SER A 208 1.38 6.27 7.09
C SER A 208 1.46 5.74 8.53
N ALA A 209 1.99 4.54 8.75
CA ALA A 209 2.15 3.98 10.10
C ALA A 209 3.02 4.86 11.01
N TRP A 210 4.01 5.55 10.45
CA TRP A 210 4.85 6.48 11.18
C TRP A 210 4.13 7.73 11.70
N SER A 211 2.98 8.09 11.13
CA SER A 211 2.19 9.23 11.61
C SER A 211 1.39 8.92 12.89
N PHE A 212 1.27 7.65 13.25
CA PHE A 212 0.53 7.21 14.44
C PHE A 212 1.43 6.97 15.65
N VAL A 213 2.74 7.12 15.53
CA VAL A 213 3.68 7.02 16.66
C VAL A 213 4.12 8.41 17.12
N ASP A 214 4.46 8.52 18.42
CA ASP A 214 4.97 9.75 19.01
C ASP A 214 6.44 10.02 18.65
N ASP A 215 6.93 11.20 19.02
CA ASP A 215 8.32 11.59 18.76
C ASP A 215 9.32 10.74 19.56
N GLY A 216 8.94 10.25 20.73
CA GLY A 216 9.79 9.37 21.53
C GLY A 216 10.11 8.04 20.82
N VAL A 217 9.14 7.47 20.09
CA VAL A 217 9.38 6.30 19.24
C VAL A 217 10.34 6.62 18.10
N ARG A 218 10.15 7.77 17.43
CA ARG A 218 11.01 8.21 16.32
C ARG A 218 12.45 8.46 16.78
N GLU A 219 12.63 9.14 17.90
CA GLU A 219 13.96 9.43 18.48
C GLU A 219 14.67 8.14 18.92
N ARG A 220 13.94 7.22 19.53
CA ARG A 220 14.46 5.91 19.96
C ARG A 220 14.93 5.10 18.74
N PHE A 221 14.12 5.06 17.70
CA PHE A 221 14.44 4.44 16.42
C PHE A 221 15.70 5.05 15.80
N ASP A 222 15.75 6.38 15.64
CA ASP A 222 16.88 7.08 15.03
C ASP A 222 18.19 6.81 15.79
N ARG A 223 18.15 6.86 17.13
CA ARG A 223 19.32 6.61 17.97
C ARG A 223 19.80 5.16 17.85
N ALA A 224 18.89 4.19 17.92
CA ALA A 224 19.24 2.78 17.87
C ALA A 224 19.80 2.39 16.50
N LEU A 225 19.13 2.79 15.42
CA LEU A 225 19.58 2.45 14.07
C LEU A 225 20.91 3.13 13.72
N ARG A 226 21.11 4.42 14.06
CA ARG A 226 22.40 5.12 13.86
C ARG A 226 23.53 4.43 14.63
N GLY A 227 23.29 4.04 15.88
CA GLY A 227 24.26 3.32 16.71
C GLY A 227 24.66 1.97 16.10
N ASP A 228 23.68 1.19 15.66
CA ASP A 228 23.94 -0.12 15.06
C ASP A 228 24.61 -0.02 13.67
N LEU A 229 24.30 0.99 12.89
CA LEU A 229 25.01 1.26 11.63
C LEU A 229 26.46 1.68 11.89
N ALA A 230 26.69 2.60 12.83
CA ALA A 230 28.03 3.08 13.15
C ALA A 230 28.93 1.98 13.73
N SER A 231 28.38 1.08 14.55
CA SER A 231 29.13 -0.06 15.14
C SER A 231 29.23 -1.28 14.23
N GLY A 232 28.53 -1.29 13.07
CA GLY A 232 28.40 -2.44 12.20
C GLY A 232 27.47 -3.54 12.75
N ALA A 233 26.73 -3.30 13.83
CA ALA A 233 25.83 -4.29 14.42
C ALA A 233 24.68 -4.64 13.48
N TRP A 234 24.13 -3.66 12.76
CA TRP A 234 23.12 -3.92 11.74
C TRP A 234 23.67 -4.85 10.64
N ASP A 235 24.86 -4.57 10.13
CA ASP A 235 25.46 -5.38 9.06
C ASP A 235 25.82 -6.79 9.53
N ARG A 236 26.22 -6.99 10.76
CA ARG A 236 26.43 -8.34 11.32
C ARG A 236 25.15 -9.17 11.33
N ARG A 237 23.99 -8.57 11.55
CA ARG A 237 22.70 -9.26 11.63
C ARG A 237 22.01 -9.35 10.27
N PHE A 238 22.03 -8.28 9.50
CA PHE A 238 21.21 -8.10 8.32
C PHE A 238 22.01 -7.74 7.05
N GLY A 239 23.33 -7.70 7.09
CA GLY A 239 24.19 -7.30 5.98
C GLY A 239 23.99 -8.10 4.70
N HIS A 240 23.56 -9.38 4.81
CA HIS A 240 23.19 -10.21 3.68
C HIS A 240 22.04 -9.60 2.83
N LEU A 241 21.24 -8.70 3.42
CA LEU A 241 20.17 -8.00 2.71
C LEU A 241 20.69 -6.92 1.76
N ARG A 242 21.88 -6.36 2.00
CA ARG A 242 22.46 -5.29 1.15
C ARG A 242 22.74 -5.75 -0.27
N THR A 243 22.97 -7.03 -0.47
CA THR A 243 23.29 -7.63 -1.78
C THR A 243 22.19 -8.53 -2.31
N ARG A 244 21.13 -8.74 -1.52
CA ARG A 244 20.01 -9.57 -1.93
C ARG A 244 19.22 -8.83 -3.03
N PRO A 245 19.04 -9.41 -4.23
CA PRO A 245 18.46 -8.69 -5.36
C PRO A 245 16.97 -8.35 -5.18
N ALA A 246 16.25 -9.15 -4.38
CA ALA A 246 14.84 -8.91 -4.07
C ALA A 246 14.48 -9.46 -2.68
N TYR A 247 13.55 -8.80 -2.01
CA TYR A 247 13.02 -9.17 -0.70
C TYR A 247 11.57 -9.65 -0.82
N GLU A 248 11.30 -10.84 -0.33
CA GLU A 248 9.96 -11.41 -0.25
C GLU A 248 9.41 -11.25 1.17
N GLY A 249 8.93 -10.04 1.45
CA GLY A 249 8.36 -9.64 2.74
C GLY A 249 6.85 -9.82 2.81
N SER A 250 6.18 -8.82 3.36
CA SER A 250 4.73 -8.80 3.56
C SER A 250 3.94 -8.42 2.29
N LEU A 251 4.58 -7.84 1.27
CA LEU A 251 3.89 -7.38 0.07
C LEU A 251 3.33 -8.55 -0.74
N VAL A 252 2.02 -8.52 -1.00
CA VAL A 252 1.30 -9.56 -1.75
C VAL A 252 0.39 -8.99 -2.81
N VAL A 253 0.24 -9.74 -3.90
CA VAL A 253 -0.83 -9.56 -4.89
C VAL A 253 -1.87 -10.66 -4.65
N VAL A 254 -3.11 -10.24 -4.42
CA VAL A 254 -4.30 -11.10 -4.42
C VAL A 254 -5.00 -10.89 -5.75
N ARG A 255 -5.21 -11.96 -6.50
CA ARG A 255 -5.94 -11.96 -7.78
C ARG A 255 -7.14 -12.89 -7.68
N ALA A 256 -8.32 -12.37 -7.94
CA ALA A 256 -9.56 -13.13 -8.01
C ALA A 256 -10.14 -13.07 -9.42
N THR A 257 -10.63 -14.20 -9.93
CA THR A 257 -11.42 -14.29 -11.16
C THR A 257 -12.77 -14.91 -10.83
N PRO A 258 -13.82 -14.62 -11.61
CA PRO A 258 -15.14 -15.21 -11.42
C PRO A 258 -15.12 -16.72 -11.32
#